data_4f5a37fd3eafd83fd07be10b2af216bd
#
_entry.id   4f5a37fd3eafd83fd07be10b2af216bd
#
_cell.length_a   1.000
_cell.length_b   1.000
_cell.length_c   1.000
_cell.angle_alpha   90.00
_cell.angle_beta   90.00
_cell.angle_gamma   90.00
#
_symmetry.space_group_name_H-M   'P 1'
#
loop_
_entity.id
_entity.type
_entity.pdbx_description
1 polymer ?
#
loop_
_entity_poly.entity_id
_entity_poly.type
_entity_poly.pdbx_seq_one_letter_code
_entity_poly.pdbx_strand_id
1 'polypeptide(L)'
;MDEGFFVLFMLNIFGFIDNMHVHHHDHTHGHHHTIKDTRALKIAIVMTLTIFIAQVIGSYVSGSLALLSDAGHMLSDAGALIIAFIALRMYASGKGNKERLQRFTFGFKRIEVLAAMVNGVILLGMCAFLIYESFMRVFFHTAEIHAEPMLITSIIGLIANLISAYMLHDAHHLSTRSAYLHVITDLLSSVAVIIGGLIIHFTGWEMIDAILSVLISVFILRSAYRLIKSAGIILMDSAPKGISSNDIESILRGIDGINDVHDVHVWEMNPGDISISAHIIAPNHEHTQLLEKARKALTDTFHTKHITLQMEDESFSKDHGCDHCSSHED
;
A
#
# COMPACT_ATOMS: atom_id res chain seq x y z
N MET A 1 6.00 -8.65 38.16
CA MET A 1 5.76 -9.25 36.81
C MET A 1 7.00 -8.88 36.00
N ASP A 2 7.76 -9.86 35.52
CA ASP A 2 9.06 -9.60 34.91
C ASP A 2 8.92 -8.71 33.66
N GLU A 3 9.63 -7.58 33.67
CA GLU A 3 9.69 -6.63 32.53
C GLU A 3 10.09 -7.34 31.22
N GLY A 4 10.94 -8.36 31.31
CA GLY A 4 11.36 -9.19 30.18
C GLY A 4 10.25 -10.03 29.55
N PHE A 5 9.27 -10.48 30.33
CA PHE A 5 8.17 -11.30 29.83
C PHE A 5 7.19 -10.47 28.98
N PHE A 6 6.91 -9.22 29.37
CA PHE A 6 6.01 -8.35 28.60
C PHE A 6 6.63 -7.94 27.26
N VAL A 7 7.91 -7.59 27.27
CA VAL A 7 8.64 -7.25 26.03
C VAL A 7 8.73 -8.48 25.10
N LEU A 8 9.00 -9.67 25.65
CA LEU A 8 9.08 -10.92 24.89
C LEU A 8 7.69 -11.33 24.34
N PHE A 9 6.63 -11.12 25.12
CA PHE A 9 5.24 -11.37 24.72
C PHE A 9 4.84 -10.45 23.57
N MET A 10 5.15 -9.14 23.68
CA MET A 10 4.91 -8.17 22.59
C MET A 10 5.73 -8.50 21.34
N LEU A 11 7.01 -8.82 21.48
CA LEU A 11 7.86 -9.23 20.35
C LEU A 11 7.35 -10.50 19.66
N ASN A 12 6.80 -11.47 20.41
CA ASN A 12 6.20 -12.68 19.84
C ASN A 12 4.88 -12.37 19.10
N ILE A 13 4.03 -11.49 19.64
CA ILE A 13 2.81 -11.02 18.97
C ILE A 13 3.19 -10.28 17.69
N PHE A 14 4.16 -9.37 17.74
CA PHE A 14 4.63 -8.64 16.56
C PHE A 14 5.32 -9.55 15.54
N GLY A 15 6.10 -10.54 15.95
CA GLY A 15 6.69 -11.56 15.06
C GLY A 15 5.64 -12.46 14.39
N PHE A 16 4.55 -12.77 15.08
CA PHE A 16 3.41 -13.51 14.53
C PHE A 16 2.66 -12.67 13.46
N ILE A 17 2.47 -11.38 13.72
CA ILE A 17 1.83 -10.43 12.78
C ILE A 17 2.70 -10.24 11.53
N ASP A 18 4.03 -10.20 11.67
CA ASP A 18 4.97 -10.04 10.56
C ASP A 18 4.93 -11.23 9.59
N ASN A 19 4.77 -12.44 10.09
CA ASN A 19 4.57 -13.62 9.27
C ASN A 19 3.19 -13.68 8.58
N MET A 20 2.19 -12.99 9.09
CA MET A 20 0.85 -12.89 8.47
C MET A 20 0.78 -11.86 7.33
N HIS A 21 1.70 -10.88 7.30
CA HIS A 21 1.72 -9.80 6.29
C HIS A 21 2.47 -10.16 4.98
N VAL A 22 2.94 -11.39 4.79
CA VAL A 22 3.67 -11.83 3.58
C VAL A 22 2.74 -12.07 2.37
N HIS A 23 1.46 -11.72 2.44
CA HIS A 23 0.56 -11.86 1.31
C HIS A 23 0.32 -10.53 0.60
N HIS A 24 0.72 -10.51 -0.68
CA HIS A 24 0.53 -9.47 -1.68
C HIS A 24 -0.79 -8.72 -1.56
N HIS A 25 -0.71 -7.39 -1.58
CA HIS A 25 -1.83 -6.53 -1.93
C HIS A 25 -2.18 -6.73 -3.41
N ASP A 26 -2.97 -7.75 -3.72
CA ASP A 26 -3.63 -7.89 -5.00
C ASP A 26 -4.84 -6.94 -5.01
N HIS A 27 -4.59 -5.69 -5.37
CA HIS A 27 -5.64 -4.72 -5.66
C HIS A 27 -6.15 -4.91 -7.10
N THR A 28 -6.67 -6.09 -7.42
CA THR A 28 -7.47 -6.27 -8.63
C THR A 28 -8.87 -5.65 -8.41
N HIS A 29 -8.93 -4.32 -8.44
CA HIS A 29 -10.19 -3.59 -8.50
C HIS A 29 -10.67 -3.54 -9.95
N GLY A 30 -11.46 -4.53 -10.35
CA GLY A 30 -12.39 -4.40 -11.46
C GLY A 30 -13.43 -3.34 -11.09
N HIS A 31 -13.24 -2.09 -11.57
CA HIS A 31 -14.06 -0.94 -11.23
C HIS A 31 -15.44 -1.01 -11.88
N HIS A 32 -16.41 -1.65 -11.21
CA HIS A 32 -17.82 -1.32 -11.29
C HIS A 32 -18.25 -0.63 -9.98
N HIS A 33 -17.70 0.58 -9.71
CA HIS A 33 -18.14 1.38 -8.57
C HIS A 33 -19.49 2.03 -8.84
N THR A 34 -20.52 1.49 -8.21
CA THR A 34 -21.84 2.10 -8.14
C THR A 34 -21.84 3.28 -7.15
N ILE A 35 -22.86 4.14 -7.24
CA ILE A 35 -23.06 5.32 -6.34
C ILE A 35 -23.09 4.92 -4.85
N LYS A 36 -23.36 3.65 -4.51
CA LYS A 36 -23.33 3.14 -3.14
C LYS A 36 -21.91 3.16 -2.54
N ASP A 37 -20.88 2.89 -3.35
CA ASP A 37 -19.49 2.82 -2.89
C ASP A 37 -18.96 4.19 -2.45
N THR A 38 -19.38 5.29 -3.12
CA THR A 38 -18.95 6.65 -2.76
C THR A 38 -19.52 7.14 -1.43
N ARG A 39 -20.70 6.67 -1.01
CA ARG A 39 -21.28 7.01 0.30
C ARG A 39 -20.58 6.27 1.42
N ALA A 40 -20.34 4.97 1.24
CA ALA A 40 -19.61 4.14 2.19
C ALA A 40 -18.18 4.70 2.42
N LEU A 41 -17.48 5.07 1.34
CA LEU A 41 -16.15 5.66 1.41
C LEU A 41 -16.14 7.01 2.17
N LYS A 42 -17.14 7.88 1.95
CA LYS A 42 -17.26 9.14 2.71
C LYS A 42 -17.48 8.88 4.19
N ILE A 43 -18.34 7.92 4.54
CA ILE A 43 -18.61 7.56 5.94
C ILE A 43 -17.33 7.04 6.59
N ALA A 44 -16.60 6.16 5.93
CA ALA A 44 -15.32 5.65 6.40
C ALA A 44 -14.32 6.79 6.64
N ILE A 45 -14.14 7.71 5.68
CA ILE A 45 -13.25 8.87 5.84
C ILE A 45 -13.64 9.72 7.05
N VAL A 46 -14.93 10.06 7.20
CA VAL A 46 -15.40 10.88 8.32
C VAL A 46 -15.18 10.18 9.65
N MET A 47 -15.45 8.87 9.73
CA MET A 47 -15.22 8.09 10.95
C MET A 47 -13.72 8.05 11.29
N THR A 48 -12.86 7.68 10.35
CA THR A 48 -11.40 7.59 10.58
C THR A 48 -10.82 8.95 10.98
N LEU A 49 -11.22 10.05 10.31
CA LEU A 49 -10.79 11.40 10.67
C LEU A 49 -11.29 11.82 12.06
N THR A 50 -12.52 11.47 12.43
CA THR A 50 -13.06 11.78 13.76
C THR A 50 -12.27 11.07 14.85
N ILE A 51 -11.96 9.79 14.67
CA ILE A 51 -11.17 9.01 15.62
C ILE A 51 -9.73 9.55 15.69
N PHE A 52 -9.12 9.82 14.54
CA PHE A 52 -7.79 10.44 14.47
C PHE A 52 -7.73 11.75 15.27
N ILE A 53 -8.67 12.66 15.06
CA ILE A 53 -8.74 13.94 15.78
C ILE A 53 -8.93 13.69 17.29
N ALA A 54 -9.80 12.77 17.67
CA ALA A 54 -10.01 12.41 19.08
C ALA A 54 -8.72 11.86 19.72
N GLN A 55 -7.98 11.01 19.04
CA GLN A 55 -6.71 10.45 19.52
C GLN A 55 -5.61 11.51 19.60
N VAL A 56 -5.50 12.43 18.63
CA VAL A 56 -4.55 13.55 18.70
C VAL A 56 -4.85 14.46 19.88
N ILE A 57 -6.11 14.82 20.09
CA ILE A 57 -6.53 15.64 21.25
C ILE A 57 -6.23 14.86 22.54
N GLY A 58 -6.60 13.59 22.59
CA GLY A 58 -6.36 12.72 23.74
C GLY A 58 -4.88 12.57 24.07
N SER A 59 -4.01 12.42 23.05
CA SER A 59 -2.56 12.33 23.24
C SER A 59 -1.96 13.63 23.79
N TYR A 60 -2.47 14.77 23.32
CA TYR A 60 -2.04 16.09 23.82
C TYR A 60 -2.47 16.31 25.26
N VAL A 61 -3.73 15.96 25.60
CA VAL A 61 -4.29 16.12 26.97
C VAL A 61 -3.66 15.13 27.95
N SER A 62 -3.39 13.89 27.52
CA SER A 62 -2.78 12.88 28.37
C SER A 62 -1.26 12.98 28.46
N GLY A 63 -0.61 13.64 27.50
CA GLY A 63 0.84 13.65 27.35
C GLY A 63 1.41 12.33 26.80
N SER A 64 0.56 11.37 26.32
CA SER A 64 0.98 10.05 25.87
C SER A 64 1.53 10.06 24.44
N LEU A 65 2.79 9.59 24.28
CA LEU A 65 3.40 9.36 22.96
C LEU A 65 2.90 8.08 22.31
N ALA A 66 2.55 7.05 23.10
CA ALA A 66 2.01 5.83 22.57
C ALA A 66 0.64 6.08 21.90
N LEU A 67 -0.20 6.92 22.50
CA LEU A 67 -1.48 7.33 21.88
C LEU A 67 -1.25 8.21 20.62
N LEU A 68 -0.20 9.03 20.61
CA LEU A 68 0.16 9.82 19.41
C LEU A 68 0.70 8.91 18.29
N SER A 69 1.43 7.85 18.63
CA SER A 69 1.86 6.82 17.67
C SER A 69 0.67 6.13 17.01
N ASP A 70 -0.32 5.73 17.81
CA ASP A 70 -1.54 5.10 17.32
C ASP A 70 -2.35 6.06 16.41
N ALA A 71 -2.47 7.34 16.81
CA ALA A 71 -3.07 8.38 15.97
C ALA A 71 -2.34 8.54 14.62
N GLY A 72 -1.01 8.44 14.61
CA GLY A 72 -0.22 8.54 13.38
C GLY A 72 -0.51 7.44 12.37
N HIS A 73 -0.76 6.22 12.82
CA HIS A 73 -1.18 5.15 11.96
C HIS A 73 -2.54 5.47 11.32
N MET A 74 -3.50 5.95 12.11
CA MET A 74 -4.81 6.37 11.61
C MET A 74 -4.76 7.53 10.62
N LEU A 75 -3.74 8.41 10.70
CA LEU A 75 -3.52 9.45 9.68
C LEU A 75 -3.18 8.83 8.33
N SER A 76 -2.38 7.76 8.32
CA SER A 76 -2.06 7.01 7.09
C SER A 76 -3.32 6.44 6.45
N ASP A 77 -4.19 5.85 7.25
CA ASP A 77 -5.42 5.22 6.78
C ASP A 77 -6.40 6.26 6.24
N ALA A 78 -6.57 7.37 6.95
CA ALA A 78 -7.35 8.50 6.48
C ALA A 78 -6.78 9.05 5.15
N GLY A 79 -5.45 9.16 5.04
CA GLY A 79 -4.75 9.57 3.83
C GLY A 79 -5.06 8.65 2.65
N ALA A 80 -4.94 7.34 2.83
CA ALA A 80 -5.25 6.35 1.80
C ALA A 80 -6.71 6.43 1.34
N LEU A 81 -7.66 6.57 2.28
CA LEU A 81 -9.08 6.71 1.96
C LEU A 81 -9.39 8.01 1.21
N ILE A 82 -8.78 9.13 1.60
CA ILE A 82 -8.93 10.43 0.93
C ILE A 82 -8.39 10.36 -0.50
N ILE A 83 -7.24 9.73 -0.70
CA ILE A 83 -6.63 9.55 -2.01
C ILE A 83 -7.54 8.70 -2.90
N ALA A 84 -8.04 7.57 -2.40
CA ALA A 84 -8.99 6.73 -3.12
C ALA A 84 -10.26 7.52 -3.51
N PHE A 85 -10.75 8.37 -2.62
CA PHE A 85 -11.90 9.23 -2.89
C PHE A 85 -11.60 10.29 -3.97
N ILE A 86 -10.42 10.92 -3.92
CA ILE A 86 -9.99 11.91 -4.94
C ILE A 86 -9.84 11.22 -6.30
N ALA A 87 -9.17 10.05 -6.36
CA ALA A 87 -9.02 9.28 -7.58
C ALA A 87 -10.38 8.93 -8.20
N LEU A 88 -11.32 8.46 -7.39
CA LEU A 88 -12.67 8.15 -7.83
C LEU A 88 -13.41 9.39 -8.38
N ARG A 89 -13.27 10.54 -7.72
CA ARG A 89 -13.86 11.82 -8.16
C ARG A 89 -13.22 12.31 -9.45
N MET A 90 -11.90 12.19 -9.60
CA MET A 90 -11.19 12.59 -10.81
C MET A 90 -11.59 11.71 -11.98
N TYR A 91 -11.74 10.40 -11.78
CA TYR A 91 -12.24 9.47 -12.79
C TYR A 91 -13.67 9.81 -13.22
N ALA A 92 -14.56 10.09 -12.26
CA ALA A 92 -15.94 10.49 -12.56
C ALA A 92 -16.03 11.84 -13.29
N SER A 93 -15.19 12.81 -12.92
CA SER A 93 -15.14 14.15 -13.55
C SER A 93 -14.44 14.12 -14.92
N GLY A 94 -13.48 13.18 -15.13
CA GLY A 94 -12.73 13.05 -16.38
C GLY A 94 -13.59 12.61 -17.57
N LYS A 95 -14.72 11.93 -17.33
CA LYS A 95 -15.66 11.53 -18.40
C LYS A 95 -16.28 12.71 -19.16
N GLY A 96 -16.20 13.94 -18.63
CA GLY A 96 -16.75 15.16 -19.26
C GLY A 96 -15.72 16.13 -19.84
N ASN A 97 -14.41 15.98 -19.53
CA ASN A 97 -13.39 16.95 -19.94
C ASN A 97 -12.35 16.32 -20.87
N LYS A 98 -12.61 16.39 -22.18
CA LYS A 98 -11.75 15.83 -23.24
C LYS A 98 -10.31 16.38 -23.19
N GLU A 99 -10.11 17.65 -22.87
CA GLU A 99 -8.76 18.27 -22.84
C GLU A 99 -7.87 17.71 -21.74
N ARG A 100 -8.43 17.41 -20.55
CA ARG A 100 -7.69 16.76 -19.46
C ARG A 100 -7.28 15.32 -19.80
N LEU A 101 -8.17 14.57 -20.45
CA LEU A 101 -7.89 13.21 -20.90
C LEU A 101 -6.81 13.18 -21.99
N GLN A 102 -6.73 14.20 -22.85
CA GLN A 102 -5.69 14.30 -23.88
C GLN A 102 -4.28 14.51 -23.33
N ARG A 103 -4.13 15.17 -22.16
CA ARG A 103 -2.82 15.37 -21.51
C ARG A 103 -2.38 14.15 -20.67
N PHE A 104 -3.32 13.42 -20.07
CA PHE A 104 -3.05 12.25 -19.23
C PHE A 104 -3.56 11.00 -19.95
N THR A 105 -2.80 10.53 -20.95
CA THR A 105 -3.20 9.44 -21.83
C THR A 105 -3.44 8.11 -21.13
N PHE A 106 -2.68 7.83 -20.06
CA PHE A 106 -2.89 6.68 -19.18
C PHE A 106 -3.86 6.97 -18.02
N GLY A 107 -4.48 8.17 -18.00
CA GLY A 107 -5.35 8.60 -16.90
C GLY A 107 -4.55 9.04 -15.67
N PHE A 108 -5.20 9.01 -14.50
CA PHE A 108 -4.64 9.50 -13.23
C PHE A 108 -4.15 8.38 -12.31
N LYS A 109 -3.89 7.20 -12.84
CA LYS A 109 -3.52 6.00 -12.07
C LYS A 109 -2.28 6.22 -11.20
N ARG A 110 -1.26 6.92 -11.70
CA ARG A 110 -0.03 7.22 -10.95
C ARG A 110 -0.20 8.22 -9.81
N ILE A 111 -1.30 8.98 -9.77
CA ILE A 111 -1.56 9.88 -8.63
C ILE A 111 -1.75 9.09 -7.33
N GLU A 112 -2.38 7.92 -7.40
CA GLU A 112 -2.55 7.03 -6.25
C GLU A 112 -1.18 6.57 -5.72
N VAL A 113 -0.27 6.17 -6.61
CA VAL A 113 1.08 5.74 -6.26
C VAL A 113 1.91 6.89 -5.68
N LEU A 114 1.87 8.08 -6.29
CA LEU A 114 2.53 9.29 -5.77
C LEU A 114 2.02 9.67 -4.39
N ALA A 115 0.72 9.58 -4.19
CA ALA A 115 0.11 9.94 -2.92
C ALA A 115 0.43 8.90 -1.84
N ALA A 116 0.50 7.61 -2.18
CA ALA A 116 1.00 6.56 -1.28
C ALA A 116 2.48 6.82 -0.88
N MET A 117 3.32 7.26 -1.82
CA MET A 117 4.70 7.63 -1.54
C MET A 117 4.79 8.82 -0.57
N VAL A 118 4.01 9.90 -0.82
CA VAL A 118 3.96 11.08 0.08
C VAL A 118 3.49 10.67 1.47
N ASN A 119 2.45 9.85 1.57
CA ASN A 119 1.95 9.33 2.84
C ASN A 119 3.02 8.54 3.59
N GLY A 120 3.75 7.65 2.90
CA GLY A 120 4.86 6.91 3.47
C GLY A 120 5.98 7.81 4.01
N VAL A 121 6.33 8.89 3.29
CA VAL A 121 7.33 9.87 3.74
C VAL A 121 6.87 10.63 4.99
N ILE A 122 5.60 11.02 5.05
CA ILE A 122 5.01 11.68 6.23
C ILE A 122 5.08 10.74 7.44
N LEU A 123 4.70 9.45 7.27
CA LEU A 123 4.79 8.46 8.33
C LEU A 123 6.22 8.22 8.81
N LEU A 124 7.19 8.17 7.89
CA LEU A 124 8.59 8.01 8.23
C LEU A 124 9.09 9.19 9.09
N GLY A 125 8.74 10.42 8.70
CA GLY A 125 9.08 11.62 9.49
C GLY A 125 8.42 11.61 10.87
N MET A 126 7.16 11.18 10.96
CA MET A 126 6.44 11.05 12.23
C MET A 126 7.07 9.98 13.15
N CYS A 127 7.40 8.81 12.62
CA CYS A 127 8.08 7.76 13.38
C CYS A 127 9.44 8.24 13.91
N ALA A 128 10.21 8.93 13.08
CA ALA A 128 11.50 9.50 13.50
C ALA A 128 11.32 10.50 14.65
N PHE A 129 10.31 11.36 14.56
CA PHE A 129 9.97 12.31 15.63
C PHE A 129 9.56 11.60 16.93
N LEU A 130 8.69 10.59 16.84
CA LEU A 130 8.21 9.85 18.01
C LEU A 130 9.32 9.04 18.70
N ILE A 131 10.21 8.42 17.92
CA ILE A 131 11.37 7.72 18.47
C ILE A 131 12.33 8.72 19.16
N TYR A 132 12.58 9.86 18.53
CA TYR A 132 13.41 10.92 19.14
C TYR A 132 12.81 11.43 20.44
N GLU A 133 11.52 11.76 20.45
CA GLU A 133 10.83 12.28 21.64
C GLU A 133 10.77 11.23 22.76
N SER A 134 10.51 9.95 22.40
CA SER A 134 10.56 8.84 23.37
C SER A 134 11.94 8.68 24.00
N PHE A 135 13.01 8.80 23.19
CA PHE A 135 14.37 8.77 23.68
C PHE A 135 14.65 9.93 24.64
N MET A 136 14.23 11.16 24.28
CA MET A 136 14.41 12.34 25.13
C MET A 136 13.66 12.19 26.46
N ARG A 137 12.44 11.59 26.46
CA ARG A 137 11.70 11.32 27.69
C ARG A 137 12.37 10.31 28.60
N VAL A 138 12.91 9.23 28.05
CA VAL A 138 13.58 8.19 28.83
C VAL A 138 14.84 8.70 29.51
N PHE A 139 15.65 9.55 28.84
CA PHE A 139 16.97 9.92 29.32
C PHE A 139 17.06 11.31 29.94
N PHE A 140 16.18 12.26 29.59
CA PHE A 140 16.35 13.67 29.93
C PHE A 140 15.14 14.34 30.59
N HIS A 141 13.92 13.84 30.35
CA HIS A 141 12.70 14.49 30.83
C HIS A 141 11.69 13.46 31.31
N THR A 142 11.14 13.66 32.50
CA THR A 142 9.93 12.95 32.93
C THR A 142 8.73 13.80 32.52
N ALA A 143 7.92 13.30 31.59
CA ALA A 143 6.66 13.94 31.25
C ALA A 143 5.56 13.34 32.16
N GLU A 144 4.77 14.17 32.80
CA GLU A 144 3.59 13.71 33.54
C GLU A 144 2.55 13.16 32.53
N ILE A 145 2.17 11.91 32.70
CA ILE A 145 1.18 11.24 31.86
C ILE A 145 -0.10 11.05 32.64
N HIS A 146 -1.17 11.66 32.12
CA HIS A 146 -2.49 11.50 32.69
C HIS A 146 -3.15 10.24 32.13
N ALA A 147 -3.17 9.14 32.92
CA ALA A 147 -3.68 7.84 32.52
C ALA A 147 -5.18 7.86 32.17
N GLU A 148 -6.00 8.67 32.85
CA GLU A 148 -7.47 8.71 32.60
C GLU A 148 -7.83 9.18 31.18
N PRO A 149 -7.36 10.34 30.66
CA PRO A 149 -7.63 10.76 29.28
C PRO A 149 -7.05 9.77 28.27
N MET A 150 -5.87 9.19 28.54
CA MET A 150 -5.25 8.17 27.70
C MET A 150 -6.15 6.94 27.56
N LEU A 151 -6.67 6.40 28.67
CA LEU A 151 -7.56 5.24 28.68
C LEU A 151 -8.88 5.53 27.97
N ILE A 152 -9.52 6.68 28.26
CA ILE A 152 -10.79 7.05 27.64
C ILE A 152 -10.68 7.12 26.12
N THR A 153 -9.65 7.80 25.62
CA THR A 153 -9.44 7.96 24.16
C THR A 153 -9.05 6.65 23.48
N SER A 154 -8.22 5.81 24.12
CA SER A 154 -7.85 4.50 23.59
C SER A 154 -9.03 3.53 23.55
N ILE A 155 -9.92 3.56 24.55
CA ILE A 155 -11.15 2.74 24.57
C ILE A 155 -12.09 3.18 23.45
N ILE A 156 -12.24 4.48 23.20
CA ILE A 156 -13.05 4.99 22.08
C ILE A 156 -12.46 4.50 20.74
N GLY A 157 -11.14 4.57 20.56
CA GLY A 157 -10.45 4.04 19.38
C GLY A 157 -10.67 2.54 19.21
N LEU A 158 -10.51 1.76 20.29
CA LEU A 158 -10.74 0.31 20.28
C LEU A 158 -12.16 -0.04 19.85
N ILE A 159 -13.18 0.63 20.41
CA ILE A 159 -14.58 0.39 20.06
C ILE A 159 -14.84 0.68 18.59
N ALA A 160 -14.29 1.78 18.06
CA ALA A 160 -14.45 2.15 16.68
C ALA A 160 -13.78 1.13 15.73
N ASN A 161 -12.57 0.66 16.06
CA ASN A 161 -11.89 -0.39 15.33
C ASN A 161 -12.65 -1.72 15.38
N LEU A 162 -13.25 -2.06 16.54
CA LEU A 162 -14.07 -3.25 16.69
C LEU A 162 -15.35 -3.20 15.83
N ILE A 163 -16.01 -2.04 15.77
CA ILE A 163 -17.16 -1.81 14.88
C ILE A 163 -16.74 -1.97 13.42
N SER A 164 -15.60 -1.42 13.03
CA SER A 164 -15.05 -1.54 11.68
C SER A 164 -14.71 -3.00 11.33
N ALA A 165 -14.11 -3.75 12.26
CA ALA A 165 -13.83 -5.18 12.10
C ALA A 165 -15.12 -5.99 11.92
N TYR A 166 -16.13 -5.70 12.72
CA TYR A 166 -17.43 -6.39 12.63
C TYR A 166 -18.11 -6.12 11.28
N MET A 167 -18.10 -4.89 10.79
CA MET A 167 -18.67 -4.53 9.49
C MET A 167 -17.95 -5.19 8.31
N LEU A 168 -16.66 -5.49 8.45
CA LEU A 168 -15.84 -6.12 7.42
C LEU A 168 -15.84 -7.67 7.48
N HIS A 169 -16.29 -8.26 8.58
CA HIS A 169 -16.25 -9.71 8.80
C HIS A 169 -17.07 -10.51 7.78
N ASP A 170 -18.22 -9.99 7.34
CA ASP A 170 -19.15 -10.70 6.43
C ASP A 170 -18.80 -10.57 4.94
N ALA A 171 -17.73 -9.89 4.59
CA ALA A 171 -17.37 -9.66 3.20
C ALA A 171 -16.44 -10.76 2.66
N HIS A 172 -16.99 -11.65 1.82
CA HIS A 172 -16.35 -12.86 1.29
C HIS A 172 -15.31 -12.64 0.16
N HIS A 173 -14.86 -11.41 -0.12
CA HIS A 173 -13.89 -11.13 -1.17
C HIS A 173 -12.44 -11.07 -0.66
N LEU A 174 -11.45 -11.48 -1.49
CA LEU A 174 -10.02 -11.46 -1.14
C LEU A 174 -9.52 -10.07 -0.70
N SER A 175 -10.03 -8.99 -1.31
CA SER A 175 -9.73 -7.61 -0.91
C SER A 175 -10.17 -7.28 0.52
N THR A 176 -11.18 -7.97 1.02
CA THR A 176 -11.70 -7.80 2.38
C THR A 176 -10.84 -8.48 3.41
N ARG A 177 -10.09 -9.52 3.04
CA ARG A 177 -9.17 -10.22 3.95
C ARG A 177 -8.00 -9.33 4.36
N SER A 178 -7.43 -8.56 3.43
CA SER A 178 -6.34 -7.61 3.75
C SER A 178 -6.83 -6.46 4.62
N ALA A 179 -8.03 -5.92 4.34
CA ALA A 179 -8.66 -4.91 5.17
C ALA A 179 -8.98 -5.43 6.58
N TYR A 180 -9.45 -6.68 6.71
CA TYR A 180 -9.68 -7.32 8.00
C TYR A 180 -8.39 -7.48 8.82
N LEU A 181 -7.30 -7.95 8.19
CA LEU A 181 -5.99 -8.07 8.85
C LEU A 181 -5.46 -6.70 9.32
N HIS A 182 -5.67 -5.66 8.53
CA HIS A 182 -5.31 -4.30 8.89
C HIS A 182 -6.06 -3.85 10.16
N VAL A 183 -7.38 -4.01 10.20
CA VAL A 183 -8.19 -3.67 11.38
C VAL A 183 -7.79 -4.48 12.61
N ILE A 184 -7.40 -5.76 12.46
CA ILE A 184 -6.87 -6.55 13.58
C ILE A 184 -5.56 -5.95 14.12
N THR A 185 -4.69 -5.45 13.25
CA THR A 185 -3.45 -4.78 13.68
C THR A 185 -3.75 -3.51 14.47
N ASP A 186 -4.75 -2.73 14.05
CA ASP A 186 -5.19 -1.52 14.75
C ASP A 186 -5.82 -1.83 16.10
N LEU A 187 -6.58 -2.94 16.19
CA LEU A 187 -7.09 -3.44 17.47
C LEU A 187 -5.95 -3.79 18.44
N LEU A 188 -4.89 -4.43 17.95
CA LEU A 188 -3.75 -4.81 18.77
C LEU A 188 -2.97 -3.60 19.28
N SER A 189 -2.77 -2.56 18.44
CA SER A 189 -2.14 -1.31 18.87
C SER A 189 -2.96 -0.61 19.94
N SER A 190 -4.27 -0.47 19.76
CA SER A 190 -5.18 0.13 20.74
C SER A 190 -5.19 -0.65 22.06
N VAL A 191 -5.18 -1.99 22.02
CA VAL A 191 -5.08 -2.84 23.23
C VAL A 191 -3.74 -2.61 23.93
N ALA A 192 -2.62 -2.50 23.21
CA ALA A 192 -1.32 -2.23 23.80
C ALA A 192 -1.30 -0.88 24.52
N VAL A 193 -1.88 0.16 23.93
CA VAL A 193 -2.01 1.50 24.55
C VAL A 193 -2.87 1.45 25.81
N ILE A 194 -3.99 0.70 25.81
CA ILE A 194 -4.86 0.52 26.99
C ILE A 194 -4.09 -0.19 28.10
N ILE A 195 -3.35 -1.26 27.79
CA ILE A 195 -2.54 -1.98 28.80
C ILE A 195 -1.49 -1.03 29.38
N GLY A 196 -0.82 -0.24 28.54
CA GLY A 196 0.11 0.80 29.00
C GLY A 196 -0.54 1.81 29.95
N GLY A 197 -1.69 2.34 29.57
CA GLY A 197 -2.47 3.26 30.40
C GLY A 197 -2.90 2.67 31.74
N LEU A 198 -3.28 1.38 31.78
CA LEU A 198 -3.59 0.67 33.03
C LEU A 198 -2.34 0.50 33.91
N ILE A 199 -1.19 0.17 33.32
CA ILE A 199 0.06 0.06 34.07
C ILE A 199 0.40 1.42 34.68
N ILE A 200 0.31 2.51 33.92
CA ILE A 200 0.56 3.87 34.43
C ILE A 200 -0.40 4.20 35.58
N HIS A 201 -1.71 3.92 35.39
CA HIS A 201 -2.74 4.21 36.38
C HIS A 201 -2.49 3.50 37.73
N PHE A 202 -2.07 2.22 37.70
CA PHE A 202 -1.91 1.43 38.92
C PHE A 202 -0.51 1.51 39.55
N THR A 203 0.53 1.74 38.73
CA THR A 203 1.93 1.71 39.20
C THR A 203 2.61 3.07 39.20
N GLY A 204 2.08 4.06 38.47
CA GLY A 204 2.75 5.35 38.25
C GLY A 204 4.00 5.24 37.35
N TRP A 205 4.21 4.08 36.67
CA TRP A 205 5.40 3.88 35.85
C TRP A 205 5.21 4.46 34.43
N GLU A 206 5.51 5.76 34.31
CA GLU A 206 5.29 6.54 33.06
C GLU A 206 6.21 6.14 31.91
N MET A 207 7.37 5.52 32.20
CA MET A 207 8.31 5.07 31.15
C MET A 207 7.72 4.05 30.19
N ILE A 208 6.66 3.32 30.60
CA ILE A 208 6.00 2.35 29.75
C ILE A 208 5.41 2.99 28.48
N ASP A 209 4.93 4.24 28.55
CA ASP A 209 4.43 4.98 27.41
C ASP A 209 5.50 5.21 26.35
N ALA A 210 6.69 5.65 26.76
CA ALA A 210 7.80 5.85 25.85
C ALA A 210 8.26 4.53 25.21
N ILE A 211 8.29 3.43 25.97
CA ILE A 211 8.61 2.09 25.46
C ILE A 211 7.58 1.63 24.42
N LEU A 212 6.31 1.76 24.74
CA LEU A 212 5.21 1.41 23.81
C LEU A 212 5.25 2.30 22.55
N SER A 213 5.49 3.60 22.69
CA SER A 213 5.64 4.53 21.57
C SER A 213 6.75 4.08 20.62
N VAL A 214 7.92 3.70 21.13
CA VAL A 214 9.02 3.19 20.31
C VAL A 214 8.62 1.90 19.60
N LEU A 215 8.01 0.94 20.31
CA LEU A 215 7.59 -0.34 19.73
C LEU A 215 6.57 -0.13 18.58
N ILE A 216 5.54 0.68 18.82
CA ILE A 216 4.52 1.00 17.81
C ILE A 216 5.18 1.75 16.64
N SER A 217 6.05 2.73 16.92
CA SER A 217 6.73 3.51 15.87
C SER A 217 7.65 2.66 15.01
N VAL A 218 8.37 1.68 15.55
CA VAL A 218 9.21 0.75 14.77
C VAL A 218 8.36 -0.12 13.85
N PHE A 219 7.19 -0.56 14.32
CA PHE A 219 6.26 -1.31 13.50
C PHE A 219 5.72 -0.48 12.32
N ILE A 220 5.28 0.76 12.60
CA ILE A 220 4.81 1.71 11.58
C ILE A 220 5.93 2.04 10.60
N LEU A 221 7.16 2.26 11.08
CA LEU A 221 8.34 2.56 10.28
C LEU A 221 8.60 1.48 9.20
N ARG A 222 8.47 0.19 9.59
CA ARG A 222 8.61 -0.92 8.66
C ARG A 222 7.52 -0.90 7.57
N SER A 223 6.28 -0.57 7.95
CA SER A 223 5.17 -0.43 7.01
C SER A 223 5.38 0.75 6.05
N ALA A 224 5.77 1.91 6.58
CA ALA A 224 6.09 3.11 5.80
C ALA A 224 7.22 2.85 4.78
N TYR A 225 8.30 2.17 5.21
CA TYR A 225 9.39 1.80 4.32
C TYR A 225 8.93 0.88 3.18
N ARG A 226 8.11 -0.13 3.47
CA ARG A 226 7.55 -1.01 2.44
C ARG A 226 6.68 -0.25 1.45
N LEU A 227 5.86 0.67 1.93
CA LEU A 227 4.99 1.52 1.12
C LEU A 227 5.81 2.39 0.17
N ILE A 228 6.83 3.09 0.69
CA ILE A 228 7.73 3.95 -0.11
C ILE A 228 8.48 3.11 -1.15
N LYS A 229 9.01 1.96 -0.76
CA LYS A 229 9.74 1.06 -1.67
C LYS A 229 8.83 0.56 -2.79
N SER A 230 7.61 0.13 -2.47
CA SER A 230 6.66 -0.36 -3.47
C SER A 230 6.24 0.75 -4.44
N ALA A 231 5.90 1.93 -3.91
CA ALA A 231 5.57 3.09 -4.73
C ALA A 231 6.75 3.52 -5.64
N GLY A 232 7.97 3.52 -5.10
CA GLY A 232 9.18 3.85 -5.86
C GLY A 232 9.44 2.88 -7.01
N ILE A 233 9.27 1.57 -6.80
CA ILE A 233 9.40 0.53 -7.82
C ILE A 233 8.40 0.78 -8.97
N ILE A 234 7.14 1.06 -8.66
CA ILE A 234 6.11 1.34 -9.66
C ILE A 234 6.41 2.64 -10.43
N LEU A 235 6.87 3.68 -9.73
CA LEU A 235 7.22 4.97 -10.37
C LEU A 235 8.44 4.89 -11.29
N MET A 236 9.33 3.91 -11.05
CA MET A 236 10.48 3.62 -11.91
C MET A 236 10.17 2.68 -13.07
N ASP A 237 8.89 2.41 -13.35
CA ASP A 237 8.44 1.51 -14.42
C ASP A 237 9.06 0.10 -14.34
N SER A 238 9.33 -0.38 -13.12
CA SER A 238 9.88 -1.72 -12.90
C SER A 238 8.84 -2.81 -13.15
N ALA A 239 9.32 -3.98 -13.52
CA ALA A 239 8.47 -5.16 -13.68
C ALA A 239 7.74 -5.52 -12.37
N PRO A 240 6.48 -5.98 -12.45
CA PRO A 240 5.74 -6.46 -11.28
C PRO A 240 6.44 -7.67 -10.66
N LYS A 241 6.23 -7.86 -9.35
CA LYS A 241 6.80 -9.02 -8.67
C LYS A 241 6.28 -10.32 -9.28
N GLY A 242 7.22 -11.21 -9.62
CA GLY A 242 6.91 -12.54 -10.18
C GLY A 242 6.64 -12.55 -11.68
N ILE A 243 6.85 -11.42 -12.37
CA ILE A 243 6.79 -11.33 -13.82
C ILE A 243 8.11 -10.71 -14.30
N SER A 244 8.79 -11.38 -15.21
CA SER A 244 10.00 -10.88 -15.84
C SER A 244 9.80 -10.69 -17.35
N SER A 245 10.66 -9.90 -17.99
CA SER A 245 10.71 -9.80 -19.44
C SER A 245 10.96 -11.16 -20.10
N ASN A 246 11.78 -12.02 -19.45
CA ASN A 246 12.06 -13.36 -19.93
C ASN A 246 10.82 -14.28 -19.96
N ASP A 247 9.91 -14.14 -18.98
CA ASP A 247 8.66 -14.89 -18.96
C ASP A 247 7.77 -14.53 -20.15
N ILE A 248 7.70 -13.25 -20.46
CA ILE A 248 6.94 -12.72 -21.60
C ILE A 248 7.55 -13.18 -22.91
N GLU A 249 8.86 -13.04 -23.04
CA GLU A 249 9.63 -13.49 -24.21
C GLU A 249 9.45 -14.99 -24.45
N SER A 250 9.54 -15.83 -23.42
CA SER A 250 9.34 -17.27 -23.51
C SER A 250 7.96 -17.65 -24.01
N ILE A 251 6.91 -16.95 -23.54
CA ILE A 251 5.53 -17.16 -24.00
C ILE A 251 5.38 -16.79 -25.45
N LEU A 252 5.92 -15.64 -25.86
CA LEU A 252 5.81 -15.16 -27.23
C LEU A 252 6.61 -16.04 -28.21
N ARG A 253 7.83 -16.43 -27.88
CA ARG A 253 8.67 -17.37 -28.67
C ARG A 253 8.06 -18.76 -28.80
N GLY A 254 7.20 -19.16 -27.86
CA GLY A 254 6.46 -20.43 -27.90
C GLY A 254 5.30 -20.46 -28.90
N ILE A 255 5.00 -19.35 -29.60
CA ILE A 255 3.93 -19.25 -30.59
C ILE A 255 4.48 -19.60 -31.96
N ASP A 256 3.95 -20.67 -32.57
CA ASP A 256 4.34 -21.09 -33.93
C ASP A 256 4.14 -19.95 -34.96
N GLY A 257 5.19 -19.63 -35.70
CA GLY A 257 5.24 -18.57 -36.69
C GLY A 257 5.94 -17.29 -36.21
N ILE A 258 6.30 -17.18 -34.92
CA ILE A 258 7.17 -16.11 -34.43
C ILE A 258 8.63 -16.55 -34.55
N ASN A 259 9.43 -15.76 -35.28
CA ASN A 259 10.84 -16.05 -35.53
C ASN A 259 11.72 -15.55 -34.39
N ASP A 260 11.44 -14.34 -33.87
CA ASP A 260 12.18 -13.74 -32.78
C ASP A 260 11.33 -12.72 -32.00
N VAL A 261 11.76 -12.42 -30.78
CA VAL A 261 11.13 -11.43 -29.88
C VAL A 261 12.24 -10.62 -29.22
N HIS A 262 12.11 -9.29 -29.23
CA HIS A 262 13.07 -8.37 -28.61
C HIS A 262 12.37 -7.13 -28.06
N ASP A 263 13.11 -6.24 -27.38
CA ASP A 263 12.64 -5.00 -26.78
C ASP A 263 11.41 -5.20 -25.90
N VAL A 264 11.48 -6.23 -25.01
CA VAL A 264 10.38 -6.60 -24.13
C VAL A 264 10.41 -5.75 -22.88
N HIS A 265 9.38 -4.93 -22.69
CA HIS A 265 9.18 -4.14 -21.49
C HIS A 265 7.89 -4.54 -20.78
N VAL A 266 7.96 -4.60 -19.46
CA VAL A 266 6.79 -4.84 -18.59
C VAL A 266 6.85 -3.90 -17.39
N TRP A 267 5.75 -3.21 -17.11
CA TRP A 267 5.66 -2.27 -15.99
C TRP A 267 4.25 -2.22 -15.42
N GLU A 268 4.12 -1.63 -14.24
CA GLU A 268 2.83 -1.35 -13.60
C GLU A 268 2.53 0.15 -13.64
N MET A 269 1.28 0.50 -13.93
CA MET A 269 0.77 1.88 -13.78
C MET A 269 0.26 2.13 -12.37
N ASN A 270 -0.30 1.11 -11.76
CA ASN A 270 -0.85 1.02 -10.41
C ASN A 270 -0.76 -0.45 -10.00
N PRO A 271 -0.71 -0.82 -8.72
CA PRO A 271 -0.64 -2.22 -8.30
C PRO A 271 -1.65 -3.12 -9.03
N GLY A 272 -1.15 -4.16 -9.74
CA GLY A 272 -1.96 -5.09 -10.53
C GLY A 272 -2.43 -4.58 -11.90
N ASP A 273 -2.11 -3.35 -12.32
CA ASP A 273 -2.43 -2.82 -13.65
C ASP A 273 -1.21 -2.89 -14.58
N ILE A 274 -0.97 -4.09 -15.08
CA ILE A 274 0.21 -4.45 -15.86
C ILE A 274 0.09 -3.93 -17.29
N SER A 275 1.19 -3.41 -17.82
CA SER A 275 1.36 -3.00 -19.20
C SER A 275 2.55 -3.74 -19.82
N ILE A 276 2.43 -4.13 -21.07
CA ILE A 276 3.45 -4.88 -21.80
C ILE A 276 3.68 -4.22 -23.15
N SER A 277 4.96 -4.06 -23.53
CA SER A 277 5.35 -3.80 -24.90
C SER A 277 6.42 -4.79 -25.36
N ALA A 278 6.38 -5.17 -26.63
CA ALA A 278 7.38 -6.06 -27.21
C ALA A 278 7.41 -5.89 -28.74
N HIS A 279 8.57 -6.18 -29.34
CA HIS A 279 8.75 -6.30 -30.79
C HIS A 279 8.80 -7.77 -31.18
N ILE A 280 8.09 -8.14 -32.22
CA ILE A 280 7.93 -9.51 -32.69
C ILE A 280 8.33 -9.60 -34.17
N ILE A 281 9.32 -10.43 -34.46
CA ILE A 281 9.76 -10.69 -35.84
C ILE A 281 8.98 -11.88 -36.37
N ALA A 282 8.21 -11.66 -37.44
CA ALA A 282 7.40 -12.69 -38.07
C ALA A 282 7.16 -12.38 -39.57
N PRO A 283 6.80 -13.40 -40.39
CA PRO A 283 6.47 -13.18 -41.80
C PRO A 283 5.28 -12.23 -41.98
N ASN A 284 5.41 -11.23 -42.86
CA ASN A 284 4.42 -10.17 -43.10
C ASN A 284 2.98 -10.65 -43.33
N HIS A 285 2.80 -11.79 -43.99
CA HIS A 285 1.48 -12.31 -44.35
C HIS A 285 0.73 -12.95 -43.16
N GLU A 286 1.41 -13.14 -42.02
CA GLU A 286 0.85 -13.76 -40.80
C GLU A 286 0.65 -12.76 -39.65
N HIS A 287 1.10 -11.50 -39.78
CA HIS A 287 1.14 -10.51 -38.69
C HIS A 287 -0.18 -10.39 -37.95
N THR A 288 -1.32 -10.31 -38.63
CA THR A 288 -2.62 -10.15 -37.97
C THR A 288 -2.99 -11.35 -37.10
N GLN A 289 -2.77 -12.58 -37.61
CA GLN A 289 -3.12 -13.81 -36.88
C GLN A 289 -2.17 -14.02 -35.69
N LEU A 290 -0.89 -13.76 -35.87
CA LEU A 290 0.11 -13.88 -34.81
C LEU A 290 -0.09 -12.83 -33.73
N LEU A 291 -0.43 -11.60 -34.11
CA LEU A 291 -0.78 -10.54 -33.14
C LEU A 291 -1.97 -10.94 -32.26
N GLU A 292 -3.02 -11.53 -32.83
CA GLU A 292 -4.17 -12.01 -32.05
C GLU A 292 -3.80 -13.15 -31.09
N LYS A 293 -2.99 -14.12 -31.56
CA LYS A 293 -2.51 -15.23 -30.73
C LYS A 293 -1.64 -14.71 -29.58
N ALA A 294 -0.66 -13.85 -29.88
CA ALA A 294 0.25 -13.25 -28.91
C ALA A 294 -0.51 -12.44 -27.84
N ARG A 295 -1.43 -11.57 -28.28
CA ARG A 295 -2.26 -10.78 -27.37
C ARG A 295 -3.12 -11.66 -26.47
N LYS A 296 -3.72 -12.73 -27.02
CA LYS A 296 -4.52 -13.67 -26.24
C LYS A 296 -3.67 -14.40 -25.22
N ALA A 297 -2.51 -14.93 -25.60
CA ALA A 297 -1.60 -15.64 -24.70
C ALA A 297 -1.16 -14.76 -23.51
N LEU A 298 -0.76 -13.51 -23.78
CA LEU A 298 -0.37 -12.56 -22.73
C LEU A 298 -1.56 -12.14 -21.84
N THR A 299 -2.75 -11.93 -22.43
CA THR A 299 -3.94 -11.58 -21.66
C THR A 299 -4.38 -12.71 -20.75
N ASP A 300 -4.37 -13.95 -21.24
CA ASP A 300 -4.81 -15.13 -20.48
C ASP A 300 -3.83 -15.45 -19.34
N THR A 301 -2.52 -15.23 -19.56
CA THR A 301 -1.48 -15.52 -18.57
C THR A 301 -1.35 -14.42 -17.51
N PHE A 302 -1.29 -13.15 -17.91
CA PHE A 302 -0.98 -12.03 -17.01
C PHE A 302 -2.20 -11.17 -16.67
N HIS A 303 -3.37 -11.49 -17.20
CA HIS A 303 -4.62 -10.73 -17.03
C HIS A 303 -4.51 -9.24 -17.37
N THR A 304 -3.53 -8.90 -18.22
CA THR A 304 -3.26 -7.51 -18.65
C THR A 304 -4.20 -7.06 -19.76
N LYS A 305 -4.55 -5.76 -19.74
CA LYS A 305 -5.40 -5.13 -20.76
C LYS A 305 -4.64 -4.20 -21.68
N HIS A 306 -3.46 -3.75 -21.28
CA HIS A 306 -2.66 -2.80 -22.05
C HIS A 306 -1.44 -3.50 -22.62
N ILE A 307 -1.56 -3.93 -23.88
CA ILE A 307 -0.53 -4.65 -24.61
C ILE A 307 -0.28 -3.91 -25.92
N THR A 308 0.96 -3.54 -26.16
CA THR A 308 1.44 -2.95 -27.42
C THR A 308 2.48 -3.89 -28.03
N LEU A 309 2.17 -4.48 -29.19
CA LEU A 309 3.08 -5.36 -29.90
C LEU A 309 3.38 -4.74 -31.27
N GLN A 310 4.66 -4.55 -31.55
CA GLN A 310 5.14 -4.14 -32.87
C GLN A 310 5.50 -5.40 -33.66
N MET A 311 4.88 -5.55 -34.83
CA MET A 311 5.18 -6.66 -35.73
C MET A 311 6.21 -6.19 -36.76
N GLU A 312 7.30 -6.94 -36.88
CA GLU A 312 8.43 -6.62 -37.75
C GLU A 312 8.71 -7.78 -38.74
N ASP A 313 9.20 -7.48 -39.89
CA ASP A 313 9.82 -8.46 -40.78
C ASP A 313 11.35 -8.47 -40.57
N GLU A 314 12.02 -9.51 -41.08
CA GLU A 314 13.46 -9.65 -40.93
C GLU A 314 14.29 -8.53 -41.59
N SER A 315 13.73 -7.87 -42.62
CA SER A 315 14.40 -6.76 -43.28
C SER A 315 14.35 -5.49 -42.44
N PHE A 316 13.19 -5.20 -41.84
CA PHE A 316 13.00 -4.05 -40.97
C PHE A 316 13.88 -4.15 -39.72
N SER A 317 13.92 -5.34 -39.09
CA SER A 317 14.74 -5.58 -37.91
C SER A 317 16.25 -5.42 -38.14
N LYS A 318 16.75 -5.78 -39.35
CA LYS A 318 18.17 -5.59 -39.71
C LYS A 318 18.57 -4.16 -39.94
N ASP A 319 17.64 -3.35 -40.50
CA ASP A 319 17.90 -1.93 -40.84
C ASP A 319 17.69 -0.99 -39.63
N HIS A 320 16.85 -1.38 -38.68
CA HIS A 320 16.42 -0.56 -37.53
C HIS A 320 16.63 -1.27 -36.19
N GLY A 321 17.62 -2.16 -36.13
CA GLY A 321 17.94 -2.96 -34.93
C GLY A 321 18.02 -2.08 -33.66
N CYS A 322 17.45 -2.60 -32.58
CA CYS A 322 17.39 -1.90 -31.31
C CYS A 322 18.79 -1.71 -30.73
N ASP A 323 19.28 -0.47 -30.70
CA ASP A 323 20.60 -0.11 -30.10
C ASP A 323 20.65 -0.43 -28.57
N HIS A 324 19.49 -0.69 -27.95
CA HIS A 324 19.38 -1.01 -26.52
C HIS A 324 19.30 -2.51 -26.21
N CYS A 325 19.12 -3.39 -27.20
CA CYS A 325 19.01 -4.85 -26.97
C CYS A 325 20.35 -5.52 -26.58
N SER A 326 21.48 -4.84 -26.81
CA SER A 326 22.83 -5.37 -26.51
C SER A 326 23.29 -5.13 -25.07
N SER A 327 22.53 -4.44 -24.22
CA SER A 327 22.92 -4.07 -22.85
C SER A 327 22.42 -5.04 -21.75
N HIS A 328 21.78 -6.15 -22.09
CA HIS A 328 21.27 -7.14 -21.13
C HIS A 328 22.04 -8.47 -21.13
N GLU A 329 23.21 -8.52 -21.78
CA GLU A 329 24.12 -9.69 -21.75
C GLU A 329 25.32 -9.50 -20.80
N ASP A 330 25.15 -8.82 -19.63
CA ASP A 330 26.17 -8.83 -18.55
C ASP A 330 25.53 -9.14 -17.19
#